data_1cd4937931bf21a42bf7bd99f51739c4
#
_entry.id   1cd4937931bf21a42bf7bd99f51739c4
#
_cell.length_a   1.000
_cell.length_b   1.000
_cell.length_c   1.000
_cell.angle_alpha   90.00
_cell.angle_beta   90.00
_cell.angle_gamma   90.00
#
_symmetry.space_group_name_H-M   'P 1'
#
loop_
_entity.id
_entity.type
_entity.pdbx_description
1 polymer ?
#
loop_
_entity_poly.entity_id
_entity_poly.type
_entity_poly.pdbx_seq_one_letter_code
_entity_poly.pdbx_strand_id
1 'polypeptide(L)'
;MRRFFIETEAERRAEVESSLGSFQSHPEVTLVDSIDPSLSEGLDPEAPCIRFAGNLVFSKLQLKRMLADAAESPSKVLRFSSSDPDRGGEIAVGPMRALLRDGGLRTEPVQVATGELPFALNGRPEDRTEAEVRLARSLRHETADKDAAMARLLDRKLSWRISLRLARTRITPNQVTLANTCLGFLCAWMFAIPSYGWRLVASLLFLVSITIDGVDGELARLQMSETDWGGMLDKITDNIVHVAIFAGIYVGAYRASANSAFLWLLPVQLGGFGLCALATYLALQSKGAQAQQWIDKVERVSGRDFAYLLVGFALINRLEWFCWGTAFGTYLVGLALIWLTFYRKSVEPRSEPSHQNASAAVEEA
;
A
#
# COMPACT_ATOMS: atom_id res chain seq x y z
N MET A 1 11.69 16.32 14.37
CA MET A 1 10.94 15.76 15.51
C MET A 1 9.47 16.05 15.25
N ARG A 2 8.61 15.03 15.19
CA ARG A 2 7.16 15.21 14.98
C ARG A 2 6.50 15.20 16.35
N ARG A 3 5.75 16.22 16.71
CA ARG A 3 4.97 16.26 17.95
C ARG A 3 3.50 16.38 17.61
N PHE A 4 2.67 15.64 18.31
CA PHE A 4 1.21 15.66 18.17
C PHE A 4 0.62 16.21 19.47
N PHE A 5 -0.11 17.30 19.38
CA PHE A 5 -0.88 17.86 20.49
C PHE A 5 -2.34 17.57 20.25
N ILE A 6 -3.00 16.93 21.18
CA ILE A 6 -4.42 16.60 21.10
C ILE A 6 -5.13 17.41 22.17
N GLU A 7 -5.93 18.38 21.72
CA GLU A 7 -6.80 19.15 22.61
C GLU A 7 -8.01 18.30 22.99
N THR A 8 -8.30 18.20 24.26
CA THR A 8 -9.43 17.44 24.77
C THR A 8 -10.04 18.13 25.99
N GLU A 9 -11.37 18.23 25.99
CA GLU A 9 -12.12 18.68 27.17
C GLU A 9 -11.93 17.68 28.32
N ALA A 10 -11.83 18.15 29.55
CA ALA A 10 -11.58 17.31 30.73
C ALA A 10 -12.59 16.15 30.87
N GLU A 11 -13.86 16.38 30.49
CA GLU A 11 -14.93 15.39 30.54
C GLU A 11 -14.73 14.23 29.53
N ARG A 12 -14.05 14.48 28.40
CA ARG A 12 -13.81 13.51 27.33
C ARG A 12 -12.41 12.91 27.36
N ARG A 13 -11.56 13.33 28.27
CA ARG A 13 -10.16 12.91 28.30
C ARG A 13 -10.01 11.38 28.40
N ALA A 14 -10.78 10.73 29.25
CA ALA A 14 -10.75 9.28 29.42
C ALA A 14 -11.20 8.51 28.15
N GLU A 15 -12.18 9.07 27.40
CA GLU A 15 -12.67 8.51 26.15
C GLU A 15 -11.62 8.65 25.04
N VAL A 16 -10.96 9.81 24.95
CA VAL A 16 -9.89 10.09 23.99
C VAL A 16 -8.68 9.20 24.30
N GLU A 17 -8.27 9.11 25.57
CA GLU A 17 -7.19 8.22 26.02
C GLU A 17 -7.46 6.75 25.66
N SER A 18 -8.68 6.29 25.89
CA SER A 18 -9.11 4.93 25.49
C SER A 18 -9.09 4.72 23.97
N SER A 19 -9.44 5.75 23.22
CA SER A 19 -9.47 5.71 21.73
C SER A 19 -8.07 5.74 21.11
N LEU A 20 -7.11 6.39 21.76
CA LEU A 20 -5.71 6.45 21.32
C LEU A 20 -4.98 5.11 21.48
N GLY A 21 -5.40 4.25 22.40
CA GLY A 21 -4.81 2.93 22.62
C GLY A 21 -3.28 2.99 22.75
N SER A 22 -2.55 2.30 21.87
CA SER A 22 -1.07 2.27 21.88
C SER A 22 -0.41 3.60 21.53
N PHE A 23 -1.12 4.54 20.89
CA PHE A 23 -0.59 5.88 20.59
C PHE A 23 -0.47 6.77 21.83
N GLN A 24 -1.23 6.50 22.90
CA GLN A 24 -1.15 7.27 24.14
C GLN A 24 0.23 7.23 24.78
N SER A 25 0.94 6.11 24.67
CA SER A 25 2.29 5.92 25.19
C SER A 25 3.41 6.38 24.24
N HIS A 26 3.06 6.91 23.06
CA HIS A 26 4.06 7.37 22.13
C HIS A 26 4.67 8.70 22.56
N PRO A 27 6.00 8.83 22.66
CA PRO A 27 6.67 10.02 23.23
C PRO A 27 6.43 11.31 22.44
N GLU A 28 5.87 11.21 21.24
CA GLU A 28 5.53 12.36 20.38
C GLU A 28 4.08 12.82 20.53
N VAL A 29 3.24 12.13 21.32
CA VAL A 29 1.82 12.46 21.53
C VAL A 29 1.64 13.11 22.90
N THR A 30 1.06 14.29 22.94
CA THR A 30 0.78 15.02 24.18
C THR A 30 -0.70 15.44 24.20
N LEU A 31 -1.41 15.05 25.26
CA LEU A 31 -2.77 15.52 25.50
C LEU A 31 -2.71 16.87 26.23
N VAL A 32 -3.44 17.85 25.73
CA VAL A 32 -3.48 19.20 26.25
C VAL A 32 -4.93 19.64 26.47
N ASP A 33 -5.16 20.46 27.47
CA ASP A 33 -6.50 20.98 27.79
C ASP A 33 -6.88 22.12 26.83
N SER A 34 -5.89 22.81 26.27
CA SER A 34 -6.07 23.79 25.19
C SER A 34 -4.81 23.92 24.35
N ILE A 35 -4.97 24.24 23.06
CA ILE A 35 -3.84 24.53 22.18
C ILE A 35 -3.48 26.01 22.33
N ASP A 36 -2.37 26.26 23.03
CA ASP A 36 -1.85 27.58 23.39
C ASP A 36 -0.51 27.83 22.65
N PRO A 37 -0.18 29.07 22.29
CA PRO A 37 1.09 29.43 21.67
C PRO A 37 2.35 29.00 22.42
N SER A 38 2.28 28.80 23.73
CA SER A 38 3.40 28.29 24.55
C SER A 38 3.85 26.88 24.17
N LEU A 39 2.96 26.06 23.58
CA LEU A 39 3.28 24.72 23.08
C LEU A 39 4.28 24.76 21.91
N SER A 40 4.46 25.91 21.28
CA SER A 40 5.43 26.10 20.20
C SER A 40 6.85 26.42 20.68
N GLU A 41 7.09 26.59 21.99
CA GLU A 41 8.41 26.86 22.52
C GLU A 41 9.40 25.72 22.18
N GLY A 42 10.48 26.08 21.48
CA GLY A 42 11.52 25.14 21.05
C GLY A 42 11.18 24.35 19.77
N LEU A 43 10.09 24.66 19.08
CA LEU A 43 9.77 24.13 17.77
C LEU A 43 10.00 25.19 16.68
N ASP A 44 10.29 24.75 15.46
CA ASP A 44 10.45 25.63 14.30
C ASP A 44 9.09 26.28 13.94
N PRO A 45 8.93 27.60 14.02
CA PRO A 45 7.68 28.29 13.68
C PRO A 45 7.22 28.10 12.23
N GLU A 46 8.15 27.82 11.32
CA GLU A 46 7.88 27.57 9.90
C GLU A 46 7.61 26.10 9.59
N ALA A 47 7.74 25.22 10.58
CA ALA A 47 7.45 23.79 10.37
C ALA A 47 6.00 23.58 9.93
N PRO A 48 5.75 22.75 8.91
CA PRO A 48 4.39 22.44 8.47
C PRO A 48 3.63 21.71 9.57
N CYS A 49 2.49 22.25 9.93
CA CYS A 49 1.59 21.74 10.96
C CYS A 49 0.21 21.48 10.41
N ILE A 50 -0.52 20.58 11.07
CA ILE A 50 -1.93 20.29 10.79
C ILE A 50 -2.72 20.52 12.07
N ARG A 51 -3.81 21.27 11.93
CA ARG A 51 -4.86 21.41 12.96
C ARG A 51 -6.14 20.81 12.41
N PHE A 52 -6.78 19.94 13.15
CA PHE A 52 -8.06 19.34 12.75
C PHE A 52 -8.99 19.14 13.95
N ALA A 53 -10.29 19.17 13.69
CA ALA A 53 -11.28 18.84 14.69
C ALA A 53 -11.31 17.34 14.97
N GLY A 54 -11.42 16.95 16.24
CA GLY A 54 -11.35 15.54 16.67
C GLY A 54 -12.50 14.66 16.18
N ASN A 55 -13.54 15.25 15.59
CA ASN A 55 -14.67 14.53 14.99
C ASN A 55 -14.49 14.21 13.50
N LEU A 56 -13.32 14.49 12.91
CA LEU A 56 -13.07 14.26 11.48
C LEU A 56 -12.45 12.89 11.21
N VAL A 57 -12.96 12.23 10.18
CA VAL A 57 -12.42 11.00 9.63
C VAL A 57 -11.69 11.32 8.33
N PHE A 58 -10.44 10.89 8.20
CA PHE A 58 -9.58 11.07 7.02
C PHE A 58 -8.63 9.89 6.87
N SER A 59 -8.07 9.72 5.65
CA SER A 59 -7.06 8.69 5.41
C SER A 59 -5.64 9.22 5.60
N LYS A 60 -4.68 8.32 5.88
CA LYS A 60 -3.25 8.64 6.02
C LYS A 60 -2.67 9.24 4.74
N LEU A 61 -3.14 8.79 3.57
CA LEU A 61 -2.68 9.31 2.28
C LEU A 61 -3.20 10.73 2.03
N GLN A 62 -4.45 11.02 2.39
CA GLN A 62 -4.97 12.39 2.33
C GLN A 62 -4.15 13.32 3.21
N LEU A 63 -3.84 12.89 4.43
CA LEU A 63 -2.99 13.66 5.33
C LEU A 63 -1.61 13.95 4.71
N LYS A 64 -1.00 12.96 4.07
CA LYS A 64 0.27 13.13 3.35
C LYS A 64 0.15 14.10 2.18
N ARG A 65 -0.92 14.04 1.39
CA ARG A 65 -1.19 14.97 0.28
C ARG A 65 -1.38 16.40 0.80
N MET A 66 -2.21 16.59 1.81
CA MET A 66 -2.44 17.90 2.44
C MET A 66 -1.14 18.51 2.97
N LEU A 67 -0.24 17.70 3.54
CA LEU A 67 1.09 18.15 3.98
C LEU A 67 2.00 18.52 2.80
N ALA A 68 1.93 17.78 1.70
CA ALA A 68 2.70 18.07 0.49
C ALA A 68 2.22 19.39 -0.14
N ASP A 69 0.91 19.56 -0.29
CA ASP A 69 0.29 20.80 -0.82
C ASP A 69 0.67 22.03 0.02
N ALA A 70 0.68 21.88 1.36
CA ALA A 70 1.10 22.93 2.26
C ALA A 70 2.61 23.24 2.15
N ALA A 71 3.45 22.23 1.90
CA ALA A 71 4.87 22.42 1.70
C ALA A 71 5.19 23.18 0.39
N GLU A 72 4.36 23.03 -0.63
CA GLU A 72 4.45 23.79 -1.89
C GLU A 72 3.96 25.25 -1.74
N SER A 73 3.19 25.55 -0.69
CA SER A 73 2.61 26.87 -0.43
C SER A 73 2.92 27.37 0.99
N PRO A 74 4.18 27.60 1.38
CA PRO A 74 4.56 27.89 2.77
C PRO A 74 4.06 29.24 3.30
N SER A 75 3.57 30.12 2.43
CA SER A 75 3.03 31.43 2.79
C SER A 75 1.51 31.45 3.01
N LYS A 76 0.83 30.29 2.91
CA LYS A 76 -0.63 30.19 2.98
C LYS A 76 -1.06 29.14 4.00
N VAL A 77 -2.27 29.29 4.50
CA VAL A 77 -2.98 28.24 5.27
C VAL A 77 -4.04 27.63 4.37
N LEU A 78 -3.93 26.34 4.10
CA LEU A 78 -4.92 25.60 3.34
C LEU A 78 -5.98 25.06 4.29
N ARG A 79 -7.25 25.31 4.00
CA ARG A 79 -8.40 24.83 4.78
C ARG A 79 -9.21 23.83 3.98
N PHE A 80 -9.31 22.63 4.48
CA PHE A 80 -10.09 21.54 3.90
C PHE A 80 -11.35 21.35 4.75
N SER A 81 -12.49 21.77 4.24
CA SER A 81 -13.76 21.57 4.93
C SER A 81 -14.27 20.15 4.75
N SER A 82 -15.12 19.68 5.67
CA SER A 82 -15.85 18.43 5.53
C SER A 82 -16.57 18.38 4.17
N SER A 83 -16.61 17.22 3.55
CA SER A 83 -17.35 16.99 2.30
C SER A 83 -18.86 17.21 2.42
N ASP A 84 -19.37 17.31 3.63
CA ASP A 84 -20.75 17.66 3.96
C ASP A 84 -20.77 19.02 4.69
N PRO A 85 -21.18 20.10 4.02
CA PRO A 85 -21.16 21.46 4.59
C PRO A 85 -21.99 21.61 5.88
N ASP A 86 -23.07 20.83 6.01
CA ASP A 86 -23.98 20.91 7.15
C ASP A 86 -23.40 20.25 8.41
N ARG A 87 -22.33 19.49 8.29
CA ARG A 87 -21.74 18.72 9.39
C ARG A 87 -20.61 19.43 10.14
N GLY A 88 -20.10 20.52 9.57
CA GLY A 88 -18.95 21.22 10.13
C GLY A 88 -17.67 20.36 10.08
N GLY A 89 -16.64 20.84 10.75
CA GLY A 89 -15.33 20.18 10.78
C GLY A 89 -14.41 20.66 9.67
N GLU A 90 -13.18 20.98 10.05
CA GLU A 90 -12.18 21.60 9.18
C GLU A 90 -10.79 21.03 9.51
N ILE A 91 -10.00 20.80 8.47
CA ILE A 91 -8.57 20.54 8.58
C ILE A 91 -7.84 21.78 8.05
N ALA A 92 -7.01 22.39 8.88
CA ALA A 92 -6.16 23.50 8.48
C ALA A 92 -4.70 23.01 8.42
N VAL A 93 -4.01 23.32 7.33
CA VAL A 93 -2.61 22.93 7.11
C VAL A 93 -1.79 24.14 6.72
N GLY A 94 -0.69 24.36 7.39
CA GLY A 94 0.18 25.52 7.16
C GLY A 94 1.34 25.58 8.13
N PRO A 95 2.14 26.67 8.13
CA PRO A 95 3.20 26.84 9.10
C PRO A 95 2.63 26.99 10.51
N MET A 96 3.32 26.43 11.49
CA MET A 96 2.87 26.36 12.87
C MET A 96 2.50 27.73 13.44
N ARG A 97 3.30 28.76 13.17
CA ARG A 97 3.02 30.14 13.60
C ARG A 97 1.65 30.68 13.18
N ALA A 98 1.16 30.23 12.01
CA ALA A 98 -0.12 30.70 11.47
C ALA A 98 -1.33 29.96 12.03
N LEU A 99 -1.13 28.71 12.43
CA LEU A 99 -2.18 27.86 13.00
C LEU A 99 -2.39 28.08 14.50
N LEU A 100 -1.34 28.55 15.23
CA LEU A 100 -1.38 28.83 16.66
C LEU A 100 -1.71 30.29 16.98
N ARG A 101 -1.40 31.22 16.07
CA ARG A 101 -1.73 32.63 16.21
C ARG A 101 -2.74 32.96 15.12
N ASP A 102 -3.93 33.30 15.42
CA ASP A 102 -4.98 33.75 14.47
C ASP A 102 -4.54 35.02 13.68
N GLY A 103 -3.37 35.01 13.07
CA GLY A 103 -2.72 36.18 12.55
C GLY A 103 -2.04 36.02 11.19
N GLY A 104 -2.66 36.62 10.19
CA GLY A 104 -1.92 37.27 9.11
C GLY A 104 -1.63 36.53 7.83
N LEU A 105 -1.79 35.21 7.75
CA LEU A 105 -1.61 34.48 6.49
C LEU A 105 -2.94 34.35 5.73
N ARG A 106 -2.86 34.47 4.40
CA ARG A 106 -4.01 34.23 3.53
C ARG A 106 -4.49 32.80 3.68
N THR A 107 -5.76 32.64 3.98
CA THR A 107 -6.43 31.36 4.06
C THR A 107 -7.06 31.04 2.72
N GLU A 108 -6.72 29.91 2.13
CA GLU A 108 -7.34 29.41 0.90
C GLU A 108 -8.22 28.21 1.21
N PRO A 109 -9.54 28.29 0.96
CA PRO A 109 -10.42 27.14 1.07
C PRO A 109 -10.15 26.17 -0.08
N VAL A 110 -9.91 24.90 0.24
CA VAL A 110 -9.79 23.82 -0.72
C VAL A 110 -11.10 23.04 -0.75
N GLN A 111 -11.74 23.01 -1.89
CA GLN A 111 -13.00 22.27 -2.04
C GLN A 111 -12.73 20.76 -2.08
N VAL A 112 -13.44 20.03 -1.23
CA VAL A 112 -13.47 18.57 -1.23
C VAL A 112 -14.74 18.11 -1.92
N ALA A 113 -14.61 17.11 -2.82
CA ALA A 113 -15.76 16.58 -3.54
C ALA A 113 -16.77 15.93 -2.58
N THR A 114 -18.06 16.14 -2.86
CA THR A 114 -19.14 15.56 -2.05
C THR A 114 -19.05 14.04 -2.03
N GLY A 115 -19.05 13.46 -0.83
CA GLY A 115 -18.95 12.00 -0.62
C GLY A 115 -17.53 11.50 -0.43
N GLU A 116 -16.51 12.37 -0.52
CA GLU A 116 -15.11 12.05 -0.21
C GLU A 116 -14.76 12.38 1.26
N LEU A 117 -13.55 12.03 1.67
CA LEU A 117 -13.01 12.47 2.97
C LEU A 117 -12.36 13.86 2.82
N PRO A 118 -12.27 14.67 3.87
CA PRO A 118 -12.64 14.38 5.26
C PRO A 118 -14.15 14.39 5.51
N PHE A 119 -14.60 13.59 6.46
CA PHE A 119 -16.00 13.46 6.84
C PHE A 119 -16.17 13.69 8.34
N ALA A 120 -17.12 14.56 8.74
CA ALA A 120 -17.34 14.89 10.14
C ALA A 120 -18.39 13.98 10.80
N LEU A 121 -18.06 13.49 11.98
CA LEU A 121 -18.97 12.73 12.84
C LEU A 121 -19.74 13.69 13.74
N ASN A 122 -21.07 13.63 13.72
CA ASN A 122 -21.94 14.49 14.55
C ASN A 122 -22.61 13.72 15.70
N GLY A 123 -22.06 12.53 16.03
CA GLY A 123 -22.55 11.71 17.13
C GLY A 123 -23.79 10.88 16.81
N ARG A 124 -24.25 10.86 15.57
CA ARG A 124 -25.37 10.00 15.16
C ARG A 124 -24.87 8.56 14.95
N PRO A 125 -25.62 7.52 15.34
CA PRO A 125 -25.21 6.13 15.12
C PRO A 125 -24.90 5.80 13.66
N GLU A 126 -25.60 6.46 12.73
CA GLU A 126 -25.47 6.28 11.28
C GLU A 126 -24.14 6.86 10.75
N ASP A 127 -23.62 7.92 11.38
CA ASP A 127 -22.38 8.60 10.96
C ASP A 127 -21.18 7.65 10.98
N ARG A 128 -21.12 6.78 11.97
CA ARG A 128 -20.03 5.78 12.09
C ARG A 128 -20.01 4.83 10.89
N THR A 129 -21.18 4.31 10.51
CA THR A 129 -21.30 3.39 9.37
C THR A 129 -20.98 4.10 8.06
N GLU A 130 -21.44 5.35 7.90
CA GLU A 130 -21.15 6.15 6.72
C GLU A 130 -19.66 6.50 6.63
N ALA A 131 -19.03 6.88 7.73
CA ALA A 131 -17.60 7.14 7.80
C ALA A 131 -16.76 5.90 7.45
N GLU A 132 -17.14 4.73 7.98
CA GLU A 132 -16.50 3.45 7.64
C GLU A 132 -16.59 3.18 6.13
N VAL A 133 -17.75 3.39 5.51
CA VAL A 133 -17.96 3.19 4.06
C VAL A 133 -17.14 4.19 3.23
N ARG A 134 -17.08 5.46 3.64
CA ARG A 134 -16.28 6.49 2.93
C ARG A 134 -14.79 6.24 3.06
N LEU A 135 -14.30 5.94 4.27
CA LEU A 135 -12.91 5.56 4.50
C LEU A 135 -12.54 4.33 3.67
N ALA A 136 -13.42 3.34 3.68
CA ALA A 136 -13.33 2.15 2.87
C ALA A 136 -13.18 2.44 1.39
N ARG A 137 -14.01 3.31 0.86
CA ARG A 137 -13.98 3.70 -0.55
C ARG A 137 -12.69 4.45 -0.90
N SER A 138 -12.26 5.38 -0.04
CA SER A 138 -11.00 6.11 -0.22
C SER A 138 -9.81 5.17 -0.27
N LEU A 139 -9.66 4.28 0.72
CA LEU A 139 -8.58 3.29 0.76
C LEU A 139 -8.58 2.35 -0.45
N ARG A 140 -9.77 2.00 -0.94
CA ARG A 140 -9.91 1.18 -2.15
C ARG A 140 -9.46 1.91 -3.41
N HIS A 141 -9.80 3.19 -3.56
CA HIS A 141 -9.34 4.01 -4.68
C HIS A 141 -7.82 4.17 -4.68
N GLU A 142 -7.21 4.34 -3.50
CA GLU A 142 -5.76 4.49 -3.34
C GLU A 142 -4.96 3.27 -3.82
N THR A 143 -5.56 2.08 -3.75
CA THR A 143 -4.91 0.81 -4.13
C THR A 143 -5.33 0.30 -5.51
N ALA A 144 -6.42 0.82 -6.09
CA ALA A 144 -7.01 0.31 -7.32
C ALA A 144 -6.10 0.41 -8.55
N ASP A 145 -5.24 1.42 -8.60
CA ASP A 145 -4.35 1.65 -9.76
C ASP A 145 -3.17 0.67 -9.82
N LYS A 146 -2.86 -0.01 -8.72
CA LYS A 146 -1.73 -0.95 -8.61
C LYS A 146 -2.14 -2.41 -8.81
N ASP A 147 -3.43 -2.72 -8.81
CA ASP A 147 -3.91 -4.09 -8.84
C ASP A 147 -4.04 -4.65 -10.26
N ALA A 148 -3.73 -5.94 -10.42
CA ALA A 148 -4.03 -6.71 -11.64
C ALA A 148 -5.54 -6.81 -11.90
N ALA A 149 -5.94 -7.07 -13.15
CA ALA A 149 -7.35 -6.98 -13.56
C ALA A 149 -8.27 -7.93 -12.79
N MET A 150 -7.86 -9.18 -12.59
CA MET A 150 -8.65 -10.18 -11.86
C MET A 150 -8.68 -9.91 -10.35
N ALA A 151 -7.55 -9.47 -9.77
CA ALA A 151 -7.48 -9.05 -8.38
C ALA A 151 -8.47 -7.92 -8.07
N ARG A 152 -8.64 -6.95 -8.98
CA ARG A 152 -9.62 -5.86 -8.85
C ARG A 152 -11.06 -6.34 -8.85
N LEU A 153 -11.38 -7.37 -9.66
CA LEU A 153 -12.76 -7.81 -9.87
C LEU A 153 -13.28 -8.72 -8.75
N LEU A 154 -12.47 -9.64 -8.26
CA LEU A 154 -12.88 -10.70 -7.33
C LEU A 154 -12.21 -10.56 -5.96
N ASP A 155 -10.89 -10.54 -5.91
CA ASP A 155 -10.12 -10.61 -4.66
C ASP A 155 -10.41 -9.42 -3.75
N ARG A 156 -10.42 -8.20 -4.31
CA ARG A 156 -10.65 -6.97 -3.53
C ARG A 156 -12.06 -6.87 -2.95
N LYS A 157 -13.08 -7.42 -3.62
CA LYS A 157 -14.43 -7.41 -3.07
C LYS A 157 -14.57 -8.34 -1.87
N LEU A 158 -13.83 -9.44 -1.90
CA LEU A 158 -13.89 -10.45 -0.85
C LEU A 158 -12.96 -10.07 0.32
N SER A 159 -11.69 -9.72 0.04
CA SER A 159 -10.71 -9.31 1.07
C SER A 159 -11.25 -8.15 1.89
N TRP A 160 -11.84 -7.15 1.23
CA TRP A 160 -12.42 -5.99 1.90
C TRP A 160 -13.52 -6.32 2.91
N ARG A 161 -14.43 -7.25 2.56
CA ARG A 161 -15.48 -7.70 3.48
C ARG A 161 -14.90 -8.42 4.70
N ILE A 162 -13.82 -9.16 4.49
CA ILE A 162 -13.10 -9.87 5.56
C ILE A 162 -12.39 -8.83 6.43
N SER A 163 -11.65 -7.89 5.83
CA SER A 163 -10.90 -6.84 6.52
C SER A 163 -11.78 -5.98 7.41
N LEU A 164 -12.97 -5.56 6.93
CA LEU A 164 -13.93 -4.80 7.74
C LEU A 164 -14.45 -5.58 8.96
N ARG A 165 -14.66 -6.88 8.81
CA ARG A 165 -15.07 -7.71 9.95
C ARG A 165 -13.95 -7.90 10.95
N LEU A 166 -12.72 -8.15 10.46
CA LEU A 166 -11.54 -8.33 11.30
C LEU A 166 -11.13 -7.04 12.01
N ALA A 167 -11.31 -5.87 11.37
CA ALA A 167 -11.01 -4.57 11.97
C ALA A 167 -11.79 -4.29 13.26
N ARG A 168 -12.93 -4.95 13.45
CA ARG A 168 -13.74 -4.88 14.67
C ARG A 168 -13.32 -5.89 15.75
N THR A 169 -12.31 -6.68 15.48
CA THR A 169 -11.76 -7.69 16.40
C THR A 169 -10.38 -7.26 16.92
N ARG A 170 -9.81 -8.05 17.83
CA ARG A 170 -8.43 -7.84 18.33
C ARG A 170 -7.35 -8.51 17.46
N ILE A 171 -7.73 -8.99 16.28
CA ILE A 171 -6.79 -9.66 15.36
C ILE A 171 -5.86 -8.61 14.75
N THR A 172 -4.56 -8.87 14.83
CA THR A 172 -3.54 -7.99 14.27
C THR A 172 -3.19 -8.37 12.82
N PRO A 173 -2.73 -7.42 11.99
CA PRO A 173 -2.27 -7.71 10.62
C PRO A 173 -1.24 -8.84 10.57
N ASN A 174 -0.23 -8.83 11.44
CA ASN A 174 0.82 -9.84 11.48
C ASN A 174 0.28 -11.26 11.79
N GLN A 175 -0.81 -11.36 12.56
CA GLN A 175 -1.47 -12.65 12.78
C GLN A 175 -2.15 -13.17 11.51
N VAL A 176 -2.71 -12.28 10.70
CA VAL A 176 -3.29 -12.64 9.40
C VAL A 176 -2.20 -13.10 8.45
N THR A 177 -1.09 -12.37 8.34
CA THR A 177 0.10 -12.76 7.55
C THR A 177 0.60 -14.15 7.93
N LEU A 178 0.76 -14.42 9.25
CA LEU A 178 1.24 -15.71 9.73
C LEU A 178 0.24 -16.85 9.42
N ALA A 179 -1.06 -16.61 9.63
CA ALA A 179 -2.10 -17.59 9.30
C ALA A 179 -2.11 -17.91 7.79
N ASN A 180 -1.98 -16.88 6.93
CA ASN A 180 -1.88 -17.04 5.49
C ASN A 180 -0.62 -17.80 5.08
N THR A 181 0.52 -17.54 5.73
CA THR A 181 1.76 -18.29 5.52
C THR A 181 1.59 -19.78 5.82
N CYS A 182 0.95 -20.13 6.93
CA CYS A 182 0.63 -21.52 7.26
C CYS A 182 -0.28 -22.16 6.21
N LEU A 183 -1.29 -21.42 5.72
CA LEU A 183 -2.17 -21.87 4.64
C LEU A 183 -1.39 -22.11 3.34
N GLY A 184 -0.43 -21.23 2.99
CA GLY A 184 0.45 -21.39 1.85
C GLY A 184 1.32 -22.65 1.93
N PHE A 185 1.90 -22.95 3.09
CA PHE A 185 2.63 -24.22 3.30
C PHE A 185 1.74 -25.46 3.20
N LEU A 186 0.51 -25.38 3.70
CA LEU A 186 -0.46 -26.45 3.51
C LEU A 186 -0.75 -26.68 2.02
N CYS A 187 -0.96 -25.62 1.25
CA CYS A 187 -1.12 -25.72 -0.21
C CYS A 187 0.11 -26.37 -0.88
N ALA A 188 1.33 -25.95 -0.51
CA ALA A 188 2.56 -26.49 -1.04
C ALA A 188 2.68 -28.01 -0.77
N TRP A 189 2.36 -28.44 0.45
CA TRP A 189 2.32 -29.85 0.81
C TRP A 189 1.29 -30.63 -0.02
N MET A 190 0.08 -30.08 -0.18
CA MET A 190 -0.97 -30.72 -0.99
C MET A 190 -0.57 -30.85 -2.47
N PHE A 191 0.09 -29.84 -3.06
CA PHE A 191 0.60 -29.91 -4.42
C PHE A 191 1.64 -31.02 -4.62
N ALA A 192 2.42 -31.34 -3.58
CA ALA A 192 3.40 -32.42 -3.63
C ALA A 192 2.80 -33.84 -3.68
N ILE A 193 1.48 -33.97 -3.45
CA ILE A 193 0.77 -35.25 -3.52
C ILE A 193 0.39 -35.50 -4.99
N PRO A 194 0.77 -36.64 -5.59
CA PRO A 194 0.56 -36.96 -7.01
C PRO A 194 -0.89 -37.41 -7.29
N SER A 195 -1.86 -36.65 -6.87
CA SER A 195 -3.30 -36.94 -7.04
C SER A 195 -4.02 -35.74 -7.61
N TYR A 196 -4.86 -35.95 -8.60
CA TYR A 196 -5.66 -34.91 -9.25
C TYR A 196 -6.50 -34.11 -8.23
N GLY A 197 -7.24 -34.83 -7.36
CA GLY A 197 -8.11 -34.18 -6.38
C GLY A 197 -7.35 -33.26 -5.41
N TRP A 198 -6.19 -33.72 -4.90
CA TRP A 198 -5.36 -32.92 -4.00
C TRP A 198 -4.79 -31.69 -4.68
N ARG A 199 -4.33 -31.80 -5.93
CA ARG A 199 -3.80 -30.68 -6.73
C ARG A 199 -4.88 -29.66 -7.05
N LEU A 200 -6.09 -30.10 -7.36
CA LEU A 200 -7.22 -29.22 -7.61
C LEU A 200 -7.62 -28.47 -6.33
N VAL A 201 -7.77 -29.17 -5.21
CA VAL A 201 -8.08 -28.52 -3.92
C VAL A 201 -6.97 -27.57 -3.50
N ALA A 202 -5.69 -27.94 -3.68
CA ALA A 202 -4.56 -27.05 -3.40
C ALA A 202 -4.61 -25.77 -4.22
N SER A 203 -4.95 -25.85 -5.52
CA SER A 203 -5.02 -24.66 -6.39
C SER A 203 -6.17 -23.73 -5.99
N LEU A 204 -7.34 -24.26 -5.62
CA LEU A 204 -8.46 -23.48 -5.12
C LEU A 204 -8.14 -22.85 -3.75
N LEU A 205 -7.49 -23.61 -2.86
CA LEU A 205 -7.09 -23.11 -1.55
C LEU A 205 -6.00 -22.03 -1.66
N PHE A 206 -5.10 -22.15 -2.62
CA PHE A 206 -4.10 -21.15 -2.91
C PHE A 206 -4.74 -19.86 -3.45
N LEU A 207 -5.81 -19.94 -4.24
CA LEU A 207 -6.57 -18.77 -4.67
C LEU A 207 -7.21 -18.05 -3.46
N VAL A 208 -7.72 -18.80 -2.46
CA VAL A 208 -8.19 -18.24 -1.20
C VAL A 208 -7.04 -17.58 -0.43
N SER A 209 -5.87 -18.21 -0.38
CA SER A 209 -4.66 -17.66 0.27
C SER A 209 -4.27 -16.31 -0.33
N ILE A 210 -4.27 -16.16 -1.66
CA ILE A 210 -4.00 -14.89 -2.34
C ILE A 210 -5.03 -13.80 -2.00
N THR A 211 -6.29 -14.18 -1.82
CA THR A 211 -7.32 -13.25 -1.37
C THR A 211 -7.07 -12.78 0.07
N ILE A 212 -6.67 -13.70 0.96
CA ILE A 212 -6.36 -13.41 2.38
C ILE A 212 -5.08 -12.55 2.49
N ASP A 213 -4.13 -12.74 1.62
CA ASP A 213 -2.90 -11.96 1.51
C ASP A 213 -3.14 -10.44 1.41
N GLY A 214 -4.18 -10.02 0.71
CA GLY A 214 -4.57 -8.62 0.68
C GLY A 214 -5.23 -8.09 1.95
N VAL A 215 -5.68 -8.99 2.85
CA VAL A 215 -6.44 -8.61 4.05
C VAL A 215 -5.56 -7.99 5.12
N ASP A 216 -4.33 -8.46 5.31
CA ASP A 216 -3.43 -7.94 6.34
C ASP A 216 -3.03 -6.48 6.08
N GLY A 217 -2.67 -6.13 4.84
CA GLY A 217 -2.39 -4.76 4.46
C GLY A 217 -3.62 -3.84 4.53
N GLU A 218 -4.81 -4.33 4.19
CA GLU A 218 -6.06 -3.60 4.36
C GLU A 218 -6.36 -3.39 5.86
N LEU A 219 -6.19 -4.43 6.66
CA LEU A 219 -6.39 -4.40 8.11
C LEU A 219 -5.42 -3.43 8.79
N ALA A 220 -4.13 -3.45 8.39
CA ALA A 220 -3.13 -2.53 8.90
C ALA A 220 -3.51 -1.07 8.64
N ARG A 221 -4.04 -0.76 7.46
CA ARG A 221 -4.53 0.58 7.12
C ARG A 221 -5.78 0.96 7.90
N LEU A 222 -6.74 0.05 8.04
CA LEU A 222 -7.98 0.28 8.81
C LEU A 222 -7.69 0.51 10.29
N GLN A 223 -6.74 -0.24 10.88
CA GLN A 223 -6.34 -0.11 12.28
C GLN A 223 -5.28 0.97 12.50
N MET A 224 -4.82 1.67 11.44
CA MET A 224 -3.69 2.63 11.47
C MET A 224 -2.42 2.04 12.10
N SER A 225 -2.25 0.73 12.00
CA SER A 225 -1.16 -0.06 12.61
C SER A 225 -0.06 -0.46 11.62
N GLU A 226 0.07 0.26 10.50
CA GLU A 226 1.12 0.04 9.52
C GLU A 226 2.50 0.26 10.13
N THR A 227 3.36 -0.74 10.01
CA THR A 227 4.76 -0.69 10.45
C THR A 227 5.69 -1.16 9.34
N ASP A 228 6.91 -0.61 9.29
CA ASP A 228 7.92 -1.06 8.31
C ASP A 228 8.27 -2.54 8.50
N TRP A 229 8.28 -3.00 9.77
CA TRP A 229 8.48 -4.41 10.10
C TRP A 229 7.36 -5.30 9.57
N GLY A 230 6.08 -4.91 9.72
CA GLY A 230 4.94 -5.65 9.18
C GLY A 230 5.01 -5.79 7.67
N GLY A 231 5.32 -4.71 6.96
CA GLY A 231 5.49 -4.75 5.51
C GLY A 231 6.73 -5.55 5.05
N MET A 232 7.77 -5.65 5.86
CA MET A 232 8.92 -6.52 5.58
C MET A 232 8.57 -7.99 5.83
N LEU A 233 7.87 -8.29 6.92
CA LEU A 233 7.42 -9.64 7.26
C LEU A 233 6.53 -10.21 6.15
N ASP A 234 5.54 -9.45 5.71
CA ASP A 234 4.65 -9.78 4.60
C ASP A 234 5.43 -10.16 3.34
N LYS A 235 6.33 -9.29 2.87
CA LYS A 235 7.16 -9.56 1.69
C LYS A 235 8.04 -10.80 1.82
N ILE A 236 8.62 -11.05 3.00
CA ILE A 236 9.48 -12.23 3.22
C ILE A 236 8.65 -13.50 3.21
N THR A 237 7.54 -13.52 3.93
CA THR A 237 6.66 -14.69 4.01
C THR A 237 6.04 -15.04 2.67
N ASP A 238 5.62 -14.03 1.88
CA ASP A 238 5.12 -14.22 0.52
C ASP A 238 6.14 -14.90 -0.39
N ASN A 239 7.37 -14.41 -0.39
CA ASN A 239 8.42 -15.01 -1.20
C ASN A 239 8.70 -16.47 -0.78
N ILE A 240 8.72 -16.75 0.52
CA ILE A 240 8.93 -18.10 1.05
C ILE A 240 7.76 -19.02 0.63
N VAL A 241 6.53 -18.55 0.75
CA VAL A 241 5.33 -19.29 0.35
C VAL A 241 5.35 -19.58 -1.16
N HIS A 242 5.68 -18.59 -1.99
CA HIS A 242 5.77 -18.77 -3.44
C HIS A 242 6.81 -19.85 -3.82
N VAL A 243 8.01 -19.81 -3.22
CA VAL A 243 9.03 -20.83 -3.43
C VAL A 243 8.53 -22.21 -2.99
N ALA A 244 7.86 -22.30 -1.83
CA ALA A 244 7.31 -23.57 -1.34
C ALA A 244 6.21 -24.11 -2.25
N ILE A 245 5.33 -23.27 -2.78
CA ILE A 245 4.26 -23.66 -3.73
C ILE A 245 4.88 -24.23 -5.01
N PHE A 246 5.85 -23.52 -5.62
CA PHE A 246 6.53 -24.05 -6.82
C PHE A 246 7.26 -25.35 -6.52
N ALA A 247 7.96 -25.46 -5.38
CA ALA A 247 8.60 -26.71 -4.97
C ALA A 247 7.58 -27.85 -4.85
N GLY A 248 6.43 -27.60 -4.21
CA GLY A 248 5.34 -28.56 -4.10
C GLY A 248 4.82 -29.02 -5.46
N ILE A 249 4.56 -28.07 -6.40
CA ILE A 249 4.08 -28.37 -7.74
C ILE A 249 5.09 -29.25 -8.51
N TYR A 250 6.39 -28.88 -8.49
CA TYR A 250 7.43 -29.63 -9.19
C TYR A 250 7.67 -31.05 -8.61
N VAL A 251 7.69 -31.15 -7.27
CA VAL A 251 7.78 -32.46 -6.59
C VAL A 251 6.56 -33.32 -6.91
N GLY A 252 5.36 -32.72 -6.92
CA GLY A 252 4.14 -33.43 -7.30
C GLY A 252 4.18 -33.90 -8.76
N ALA A 253 4.63 -33.06 -9.69
CA ALA A 253 4.79 -33.42 -11.10
C ALA A 253 5.81 -34.56 -11.29
N TYR A 254 6.95 -34.47 -10.59
CA TYR A 254 7.93 -35.56 -10.55
C TYR A 254 7.33 -36.88 -10.05
N ARG A 255 6.64 -36.86 -8.91
CA ARG A 255 6.01 -38.06 -8.33
C ARG A 255 4.93 -38.68 -9.21
N ALA A 256 4.25 -37.86 -10.03
CA ALA A 256 3.20 -38.32 -10.94
C ALA A 256 3.77 -38.93 -12.22
N SER A 257 4.87 -38.39 -12.77
CA SER A 257 5.42 -38.75 -14.07
C SER A 257 6.72 -39.56 -14.00
N ALA A 258 7.35 -39.64 -12.82
CA ALA A 258 8.71 -40.16 -12.60
C ALA A 258 9.80 -39.46 -13.45
N ASN A 259 9.51 -38.31 -14.03
CA ASN A 259 10.43 -37.54 -14.85
C ASN A 259 11.26 -36.58 -14.01
N SER A 260 12.55 -36.85 -13.85
CA SER A 260 13.48 -36.04 -13.06
C SER A 260 13.68 -34.62 -13.59
N ALA A 261 13.29 -34.32 -14.85
CA ALA A 261 13.34 -32.97 -15.41
C ALA A 261 12.57 -31.95 -14.53
N PHE A 262 11.46 -32.38 -13.91
CA PHE A 262 10.69 -31.50 -13.03
C PHE A 262 11.45 -31.04 -11.78
N LEU A 263 12.37 -31.86 -11.26
CA LEU A 263 13.21 -31.48 -10.12
C LEU A 263 14.24 -30.40 -10.50
N TRP A 264 14.70 -30.40 -11.76
CA TRP A 264 15.60 -29.36 -12.27
C TRP A 264 14.90 -28.05 -12.63
N LEU A 265 13.56 -28.08 -12.81
CA LEU A 265 12.82 -26.85 -13.07
C LEU A 265 12.79 -25.91 -11.85
N LEU A 266 12.89 -26.42 -10.62
CA LEU A 266 12.91 -25.55 -9.43
C LEU A 266 14.14 -24.62 -9.41
N PRO A 267 15.39 -25.08 -9.52
CA PRO A 267 16.53 -24.17 -9.59
C PRO A 267 16.48 -23.27 -10.83
N VAL A 268 15.96 -23.74 -11.97
CA VAL A 268 15.73 -22.90 -13.15
C VAL A 268 14.74 -21.78 -12.84
N GLN A 269 13.61 -22.08 -12.21
CA GLN A 269 12.61 -21.10 -11.80
C GLN A 269 13.19 -20.06 -10.81
N LEU A 270 13.97 -20.51 -9.82
CA LEU A 270 14.62 -19.62 -8.86
C LEU A 270 15.63 -18.67 -9.55
N GLY A 271 16.37 -19.18 -10.55
CA GLY A 271 17.23 -18.35 -11.39
C GLY A 271 16.42 -17.27 -12.15
N GLY A 272 15.28 -17.64 -12.70
CA GLY A 272 14.35 -16.68 -13.35
C GLY A 272 13.81 -15.62 -12.39
N PHE A 273 13.44 -15.99 -11.18
CA PHE A 273 13.04 -15.03 -10.14
C PHE A 273 14.20 -14.09 -9.75
N GLY A 274 15.43 -14.64 -9.62
CA GLY A 274 16.62 -13.84 -9.38
C GLY A 274 16.87 -12.83 -10.51
N LEU A 275 16.68 -13.24 -11.76
CA LEU A 275 16.79 -12.35 -12.92
C LEU A 275 15.72 -11.24 -12.89
N CYS A 276 14.47 -11.57 -12.57
CA CYS A 276 13.39 -10.58 -12.42
C CYS A 276 13.71 -9.58 -11.29
N ALA A 277 14.18 -10.06 -10.13
CA ALA A 277 14.56 -9.20 -9.01
C ALA A 277 15.71 -8.26 -9.39
N LEU A 278 16.73 -8.76 -10.09
CA LEU A 278 17.85 -7.95 -10.60
C LEU A 278 17.34 -6.91 -11.61
N ALA A 279 16.48 -7.30 -12.55
CA ALA A 279 15.91 -6.41 -13.54
C ALA A 279 15.12 -5.26 -12.88
N THR A 280 14.28 -5.58 -11.88
CA THR A 280 13.53 -4.59 -11.10
C THR A 280 14.47 -3.65 -10.34
N TYR A 281 15.50 -4.19 -9.71
CA TYR A 281 16.51 -3.38 -9.00
C TYR A 281 17.22 -2.40 -9.93
N LEU A 282 17.66 -2.86 -11.10
CA LEU A 282 18.31 -2.00 -12.11
C LEU A 282 17.36 -0.93 -12.65
N ALA A 283 16.09 -1.27 -12.86
CA ALA A 283 15.06 -0.34 -13.29
C ALA A 283 14.81 0.76 -12.25
N LEU A 284 14.73 0.41 -10.95
CA LEU A 284 14.58 1.38 -9.85
C LEU A 284 15.78 2.34 -9.74
N GLN A 285 17.00 1.86 -9.99
CA GLN A 285 18.19 2.72 -9.98
C GLN A 285 18.21 3.72 -11.14
N SER A 286 17.52 3.45 -12.24
CA SER A 286 17.50 4.33 -13.41
C SER A 286 16.77 5.66 -13.19
N LYS A 287 16.13 5.88 -12.04
CA LYS A 287 15.44 7.12 -11.58
C LYS A 287 14.45 7.75 -12.58
N GLY A 288 14.08 7.07 -13.65
CA GLY A 288 13.14 7.57 -14.64
C GLY A 288 11.68 7.32 -14.22
N ALA A 289 10.82 8.33 -14.28
CA ALA A 289 9.38 8.17 -14.04
C ALA A 289 8.75 7.09 -14.95
N GLN A 290 9.31 6.87 -16.12
CA GLN A 290 8.91 5.85 -17.08
C GLN A 290 9.32 4.44 -16.65
N ALA A 291 10.47 4.27 -15.96
CA ALA A 291 10.88 2.97 -15.43
C ALA A 291 9.87 2.47 -14.39
N GLN A 292 9.40 3.36 -13.52
CA GLN A 292 8.35 3.03 -12.55
C GLN A 292 7.05 2.57 -13.22
N GLN A 293 6.61 3.24 -14.29
CA GLN A 293 5.42 2.84 -15.04
C GLN A 293 5.55 1.45 -15.68
N TRP A 294 6.76 1.05 -16.10
CA TRP A 294 7.01 -0.29 -16.65
C TRP A 294 7.05 -1.35 -15.58
N ILE A 295 7.67 -1.05 -14.43
CA ILE A 295 7.64 -1.93 -13.25
C ILE A 295 6.18 -2.19 -12.88
N ASP A 296 5.37 -1.13 -12.72
CA ASP A 296 3.95 -1.24 -12.39
C ASP A 296 3.14 -2.02 -13.44
N LYS A 297 3.50 -1.94 -14.73
CA LYS A 297 2.86 -2.74 -15.78
C LYS A 297 3.25 -4.21 -15.72
N VAL A 298 4.51 -4.51 -15.47
CA VAL A 298 5.01 -5.89 -15.36
C VAL A 298 4.50 -6.54 -14.08
N GLU A 299 4.50 -5.83 -12.96
CA GLU A 299 3.90 -6.30 -11.71
C GLU A 299 2.40 -6.61 -11.88
N ARG A 300 1.67 -5.81 -12.66
CA ARG A 300 0.25 -6.09 -12.99
C ARG A 300 0.06 -7.37 -13.80
N VAL A 301 0.94 -7.68 -14.73
CA VAL A 301 0.84 -8.87 -15.61
C VAL A 301 1.44 -10.10 -14.93
N SER A 302 2.55 -9.93 -14.22
CA SER A 302 3.31 -11.02 -13.57
C SER A 302 2.84 -11.31 -12.14
N GLY A 303 1.91 -10.50 -11.60
CA GLY A 303 1.47 -10.56 -10.23
C GLY A 303 0.54 -11.74 -9.92
N ARG A 304 -0.46 -11.50 -9.10
CA ARG A 304 -1.38 -12.52 -8.53
C ARG A 304 -2.17 -13.33 -9.58
N ASP A 305 -2.21 -12.88 -10.84
CA ASP A 305 -3.00 -13.52 -11.91
C ASP A 305 -2.51 -14.93 -12.28
N PHE A 306 -1.25 -15.29 -11.94
CA PHE A 306 -0.75 -16.65 -12.17
C PHE A 306 -1.53 -17.72 -11.39
N ALA A 307 -2.15 -17.37 -10.25
CA ALA A 307 -2.95 -18.33 -9.49
C ALA A 307 -4.21 -18.75 -10.24
N TYR A 308 -4.82 -17.86 -11.00
CA TYR A 308 -5.97 -18.21 -11.86
C TYR A 308 -5.54 -19.15 -12.98
N LEU A 309 -4.36 -18.93 -13.57
CA LEU A 309 -3.76 -19.87 -14.54
C LEU A 309 -3.48 -21.22 -13.90
N LEU A 310 -2.96 -21.22 -12.65
CA LEU A 310 -2.69 -22.45 -11.91
C LEU A 310 -3.98 -23.27 -11.70
N VAL A 311 -5.08 -22.61 -11.32
CA VAL A 311 -6.40 -23.26 -11.21
C VAL A 311 -6.84 -23.81 -12.57
N GLY A 312 -6.70 -23.02 -13.65
CA GLY A 312 -7.03 -23.48 -15.00
C GLY A 312 -6.27 -24.75 -15.41
N PHE A 313 -4.94 -24.78 -15.20
CA PHE A 313 -4.12 -25.96 -15.49
C PHE A 313 -4.41 -27.14 -14.55
N ALA A 314 -4.79 -26.87 -13.29
CA ALA A 314 -5.22 -27.91 -12.36
C ALA A 314 -6.54 -28.55 -12.79
N LEU A 315 -7.53 -27.74 -13.25
CA LEU A 315 -8.82 -28.21 -13.74
C LEU A 315 -8.68 -29.16 -14.94
N ILE A 316 -7.81 -28.83 -15.89
CA ILE A 316 -7.57 -29.68 -17.07
C ILE A 316 -6.54 -30.78 -16.80
N ASN A 317 -6.07 -30.91 -15.55
CA ASN A 317 -5.05 -31.88 -15.12
C ASN A 317 -3.75 -31.82 -15.95
N ARG A 318 -3.26 -30.61 -16.22
CA ARG A 318 -2.07 -30.33 -17.02
C ARG A 318 -1.10 -29.38 -16.31
N LEU A 319 -0.89 -29.58 -15.01
CA LEU A 319 0.06 -28.78 -14.21
C LEU A 319 1.50 -28.86 -14.74
N GLU A 320 1.85 -29.95 -15.45
CA GLU A 320 3.15 -30.10 -16.10
C GLU A 320 3.41 -28.97 -17.12
N TRP A 321 2.39 -28.55 -17.85
CA TRP A 321 2.51 -27.43 -18.79
C TRP A 321 2.72 -26.10 -18.08
N PHE A 322 2.04 -25.92 -16.95
CA PHE A 322 2.28 -24.76 -16.08
C PHE A 322 3.72 -24.72 -15.58
N CYS A 323 4.31 -25.87 -15.17
CA CYS A 323 5.70 -25.97 -14.73
C CYS A 323 6.69 -25.46 -15.79
N TRP A 324 6.56 -25.92 -17.02
CA TRP A 324 7.40 -25.48 -18.13
C TRP A 324 7.17 -24.02 -18.48
N GLY A 325 5.91 -23.62 -18.58
CA GLY A 325 5.53 -22.22 -18.92
C GLY A 325 6.08 -21.21 -17.92
N THR A 326 6.00 -21.47 -16.61
CA THR A 326 6.50 -20.56 -15.59
C THR A 326 8.02 -20.57 -15.49
N ALA A 327 8.67 -21.73 -15.57
CA ALA A 327 10.13 -21.84 -15.51
C ALA A 327 10.83 -21.02 -16.61
N PHE A 328 10.33 -21.03 -17.83
CA PHE A 328 10.88 -20.23 -18.93
C PHE A 328 10.27 -18.84 -19.03
N GLY A 329 8.99 -18.68 -18.69
CA GLY A 329 8.29 -17.40 -18.74
C GLY A 329 8.92 -16.33 -17.86
N THR A 330 9.45 -16.69 -16.68
CA THR A 330 10.15 -15.77 -15.78
C THR A 330 11.41 -15.18 -16.43
N TYR A 331 12.15 -15.95 -17.21
CA TYR A 331 13.31 -15.42 -17.95
C TYR A 331 12.88 -14.45 -19.05
N LEU A 332 11.81 -14.73 -19.78
CA LEU A 332 11.27 -13.81 -20.79
C LEU A 332 10.88 -12.47 -20.16
N VAL A 333 10.20 -12.51 -19.01
CA VAL A 333 9.80 -11.30 -18.28
C VAL A 333 11.03 -10.54 -17.79
N GLY A 334 12.01 -11.20 -17.15
CA GLY A 334 13.23 -10.58 -16.67
C GLY A 334 14.06 -9.94 -17.78
N LEU A 335 14.25 -10.65 -18.90
CA LEU A 335 14.96 -10.13 -20.08
C LEU A 335 14.22 -8.97 -20.73
N ALA A 336 12.89 -9.03 -20.84
CA ALA A 336 12.08 -7.94 -21.36
C ALA A 336 12.22 -6.68 -20.51
N LEU A 337 12.21 -6.80 -19.17
CA LEU A 337 12.44 -5.69 -18.24
C LEU A 337 13.83 -5.07 -18.42
N ILE A 338 14.87 -5.89 -18.50
CA ILE A 338 16.25 -5.43 -18.73
C ILE A 338 16.32 -4.70 -20.08
N TRP A 339 15.77 -5.31 -21.14
CA TRP A 339 15.79 -4.72 -22.48
C TRP A 339 15.08 -3.35 -22.50
N LEU A 340 13.87 -3.26 -21.92
CA LEU A 340 13.11 -2.01 -21.83
C LEU A 340 13.87 -0.94 -21.03
N THR A 341 14.56 -1.32 -19.96
CA THR A 341 15.33 -0.40 -19.13
C THR A 341 16.54 0.15 -19.86
N PHE A 342 17.28 -0.67 -20.61
CA PHE A 342 18.50 -0.26 -21.31
C PHE A 342 18.24 0.36 -22.68
N TYR A 343 17.30 -0.18 -23.47
CA TYR A 343 16.99 0.33 -24.80
C TYR A 343 16.51 1.78 -24.78
N ARG A 344 15.69 2.14 -23.79
CA ARG A 344 15.20 3.52 -23.65
C ARG A 344 16.24 4.51 -23.16
N LYS A 345 17.22 4.07 -22.34
CA LYS A 345 18.33 4.91 -21.93
C LYS A 345 19.20 5.36 -23.12
N SER A 346 19.15 4.59 -24.21
CA SER A 346 19.87 4.90 -25.45
C SER A 346 19.07 5.81 -26.40
N VAL A 347 17.76 5.95 -26.19
CA VAL A 347 16.86 6.73 -27.08
C VAL A 347 16.45 8.08 -26.47
N GLU A 348 16.64 8.31 -25.17
CA GLU A 348 16.43 9.65 -24.61
C GLU A 348 17.54 10.58 -25.16
N PRO A 349 17.19 11.63 -25.96
CA PRO A 349 18.17 12.63 -26.35
C PRO A 349 18.71 13.25 -25.05
N ARG A 350 20.05 13.29 -24.91
CA ARG A 350 20.69 14.10 -23.89
C ARG A 350 20.05 15.47 -23.96
N SER A 351 19.33 15.87 -22.92
CA SER A 351 18.85 17.24 -22.77
C SER A 351 20.09 18.14 -22.89
N GLU A 352 20.17 18.89 -23.97
CA GLU A 352 21.17 19.94 -24.09
C GLU A 352 21.05 20.85 -22.87
N PRO A 353 22.18 21.27 -22.28
CA PRO A 353 22.15 22.24 -21.19
C PRO A 353 21.41 23.48 -21.70
N SER A 354 20.33 23.82 -21.04
CA SER A 354 19.49 24.97 -21.37
C SER A 354 20.34 26.22 -21.50
N HIS A 355 20.25 26.90 -22.64
CA HIS A 355 20.84 28.18 -22.97
C HIS A 355 20.37 29.36 -22.08
N GLN A 356 20.12 29.13 -20.79
CA GLN A 356 19.80 30.20 -19.83
C GLN A 356 21.01 30.94 -19.26
N ASN A 357 22.24 30.48 -19.55
CA ASN A 357 23.45 31.19 -19.12
C ASN A 357 24.10 32.07 -20.20
N ALA A 358 23.51 32.16 -21.39
CA ALA A 358 24.07 33.03 -22.44
C ALA A 358 23.49 34.46 -22.39
N SER A 359 22.42 34.71 -21.65
CA SER A 359 21.81 36.05 -21.55
C SER A 359 22.40 36.95 -20.45
N ALA A 360 23.10 36.35 -19.47
CA ALA A 360 23.72 37.12 -18.39
C ALA A 360 25.11 37.67 -18.71
N ALA A 361 25.72 37.23 -19.81
CA ALA A 361 27.07 37.69 -20.23
C ALA A 361 27.06 38.84 -21.26
N VAL A 362 25.87 39.32 -21.67
CA VAL A 362 25.73 40.43 -22.62
C VAL A 362 25.31 41.74 -21.92
N GLU A 363 25.02 41.72 -20.61
CA GLU A 363 24.63 42.90 -19.84
C GLU A 363 25.76 43.49 -18.99
N GLU A 364 26.99 42.93 -19.08
CA GLU A 364 28.20 43.44 -18.43
C GLU A 364 29.36 43.82 -19.43
N ALA A 365 28.99 44.11 -20.69
CA ALA A 365 30.01 44.66 -21.63
C ALA A 365 29.63 46.06 -22.13
#